data_17ba035427cef0a536f176a9bff1d5e3
#
_entry.id   17ba035427cef0a536f176a9bff1d5e3
#
_cell.length_a   1.000
_cell.length_b   1.000
_cell.length_c   1.000
_cell.angle_alpha   90.00
_cell.angle_beta   90.00
_cell.angle_gamma   90.00
#
_symmetry.space_group_name_H-M   'P 1'
#
loop_
_entity.id
_entity.type
_entity.pdbx_description
1 polymer ?
#
loop_
_entity_poly.entity_id
_entity_poly.type
_entity_poly.pdbx_seq_one_letter_code
_entity_poly.pdbx_strand_id
1 'polypeptide(L)'
;MKLLYLLFGFFTIMANAQDNFVKIQGSTNVSSFQCINSKFKNESSYTFSEKSLPNIILKVTDFDCGNKMMTKDFQKILNVEKYPNMTIRFINFTKTQKNFLAVVEVKMMNQSKRYNVEFAMENSRLTGRKNIKFSDFNITPPKKMGGMIVVKDDLELTFSLATKM
;
A
#
# COMPACT_ATOMS: atom_id res chain seq x y z
N MET A 1 17.63 1.95 -60.94
CA MET A 1 16.52 2.03 -59.98
C MET A 1 17.01 1.52 -58.67
N LYS A 2 17.23 2.42 -57.69
CA LYS A 2 17.65 2.05 -56.33
C LYS A 2 16.41 2.03 -55.45
N LEU A 3 16.01 0.84 -55.01
CA LEU A 3 14.89 0.63 -54.12
C LEU A 3 15.37 0.92 -52.67
N LEU A 4 14.96 2.07 -52.16
CA LEU A 4 15.29 2.51 -50.81
C LEU A 4 14.25 1.88 -49.86
N TYR A 5 14.59 0.80 -49.17
CA TYR A 5 13.79 0.21 -48.08
C TYR A 5 13.89 1.10 -46.84
N LEU A 6 12.85 1.89 -46.60
CA LEU A 6 12.62 2.61 -45.35
C LEU A 6 12.18 1.59 -44.29
N LEU A 7 13.14 1.12 -43.51
CA LEU A 7 12.88 0.33 -42.26
C LEU A 7 12.30 1.27 -41.22
N PHE A 8 10.96 1.34 -41.18
CA PHE A 8 10.22 2.02 -40.11
C PHE A 8 10.27 1.11 -38.87
N GLY A 9 11.27 1.33 -38.04
CA GLY A 9 11.38 0.65 -36.76
C GLY A 9 10.20 1.02 -35.84
N PHE A 10 9.26 0.09 -35.69
CA PHE A 10 8.15 0.19 -34.77
C PHE A 10 8.72 0.07 -33.32
N PHE A 11 9.04 1.20 -32.74
CA PHE A 11 9.43 1.26 -31.32
C PHE A 11 8.15 1.06 -30.50
N THR A 12 7.84 -0.19 -30.15
CA THR A 12 6.77 -0.49 -29.19
C THR A 12 7.22 0.00 -27.84
N ILE A 13 6.71 1.15 -27.41
CA ILE A 13 6.82 1.62 -26.05
C ILE A 13 6.00 0.65 -25.19
N MET A 14 6.67 -0.28 -24.52
CA MET A 14 6.07 -1.11 -23.48
C MET A 14 5.69 -0.17 -22.33
N ALA A 15 4.44 0.29 -22.32
CA ALA A 15 3.87 0.95 -21.17
C ALA A 15 3.77 -0.09 -20.06
N ASN A 16 4.73 -0.06 -19.11
CA ASN A 16 4.62 -0.82 -17.88
C ASN A 16 3.45 -0.23 -17.09
N ALA A 17 2.30 -0.88 -17.14
CA ALA A 17 1.20 -0.60 -16.26
C ALA A 17 1.68 -0.94 -14.84
N GLN A 18 1.95 0.07 -14.04
CA GLN A 18 2.35 -0.12 -12.66
C GLN A 18 1.14 -0.58 -11.85
N ASP A 19 1.26 -1.73 -11.19
CA ASP A 19 0.18 -2.31 -10.38
C ASP A 19 -0.21 -1.40 -9.21
N ASN A 20 -1.46 -1.52 -8.78
CA ASN A 20 -1.90 -0.95 -7.52
C ASN A 20 -1.19 -1.64 -6.37
N PHE A 21 -0.74 -0.88 -5.38
CA PHE A 21 -0.14 -1.49 -4.20
C PHE A 21 -0.41 -0.69 -2.92
N VAL A 22 -0.37 -1.41 -1.83
CA VAL A 22 -0.27 -0.86 -0.47
C VAL A 22 1.00 -1.43 0.15
N LYS A 23 1.85 -0.56 0.66
CA LYS A 23 3.11 -0.92 1.31
C LYS A 23 3.10 -0.49 2.76
N ILE A 24 3.54 -1.39 3.63
CA ILE A 24 3.84 -1.11 5.04
C ILE A 24 5.35 -1.21 5.21
N GLN A 25 5.96 -0.13 5.65
CA GLN A 25 7.39 -0.07 5.94
C GLN A 25 7.61 0.21 7.42
N GLY A 26 8.53 -0.51 8.02
CA GLY A 26 8.91 -0.32 9.40
C GLY A 26 10.42 -0.46 9.57
N SER A 27 10.89 -0.32 10.79
CA SER A 27 12.30 -0.44 11.13
C SER A 27 12.50 -1.19 12.44
N THR A 28 13.69 -1.73 12.56
CA THR A 28 14.23 -2.27 13.81
C THR A 28 15.34 -1.34 14.31
N ASN A 29 15.95 -1.70 15.42
CA ASN A 29 17.18 -1.03 15.88
C ASN A 29 18.41 -1.27 14.99
N VAL A 30 18.35 -2.22 14.03
CA VAL A 30 19.48 -2.61 13.19
C VAL A 30 19.21 -2.52 11.67
N SER A 31 17.95 -2.53 11.24
CA SER A 31 17.57 -2.53 9.82
C SER A 31 16.15 -2.00 9.59
N SER A 32 15.77 -1.86 8.33
CA SER A 32 14.38 -1.60 7.92
C SER A 32 13.80 -2.81 7.21
N PHE A 33 12.47 -2.87 7.15
CA PHE A 33 11.72 -3.87 6.39
C PHE A 33 10.55 -3.20 5.67
N GLN A 34 10.08 -3.84 4.62
CA GLN A 34 8.87 -3.44 3.92
C GLN A 34 8.06 -4.67 3.50
N CYS A 35 6.75 -4.55 3.59
CA CYS A 35 5.80 -5.56 3.15
C CYS A 35 4.84 -4.93 2.16
N ILE A 36 4.71 -5.51 0.97
CA ILE A 36 3.92 -4.96 -0.14
C ILE A 36 2.79 -5.92 -0.46
N ASN A 37 1.58 -5.41 -0.59
CA ASN A 37 0.45 -6.11 -1.18
C ASN A 37 0.06 -5.43 -2.49
N SER A 38 0.15 -6.16 -3.60
CA SER A 38 -0.29 -5.73 -4.93
C SER A 38 -1.36 -6.66 -5.53
N LYS A 39 -1.89 -7.59 -4.73
CA LYS A 39 -2.85 -8.61 -5.17
C LYS A 39 -4.28 -8.35 -4.72
N PHE A 40 -4.58 -7.14 -4.23
CA PHE A 40 -5.94 -6.82 -3.85
C PHE A 40 -6.83 -6.64 -5.08
N LYS A 41 -8.04 -7.14 -4.95
CA LYS A 41 -8.97 -7.41 -6.04
C LYS A 41 -9.25 -6.19 -6.92
N ASN A 42 -8.85 -6.30 -8.14
CA ASN A 42 -9.57 -6.35 -9.43
C ASN A 42 -10.17 -5.06 -9.97
N GLU A 43 -9.90 -3.92 -9.38
CA GLU A 43 -10.12 -2.70 -10.14
C GLU A 43 -8.79 -2.28 -10.72
N SER A 44 -8.64 -2.37 -12.04
CA SER A 44 -7.50 -1.79 -12.74
C SER A 44 -7.33 -0.30 -12.38
N SER A 45 -8.42 0.32 -11.89
CA SER A 45 -8.45 1.70 -11.41
C SER A 45 -9.62 1.91 -10.44
N TYR A 46 -9.45 2.83 -9.49
CA TYR A 46 -10.44 3.21 -8.49
C TYR A 46 -11.15 4.52 -8.87
N THR A 47 -12.43 4.59 -8.56
CA THR A 47 -13.22 5.82 -8.70
C THR A 47 -13.27 6.54 -7.35
N PHE A 48 -12.96 7.84 -7.36
CA PHE A 48 -13.04 8.71 -6.21
C PHE A 48 -14.08 9.79 -6.48
N SER A 49 -15.32 9.56 -6.06
CA SER A 49 -16.41 10.52 -6.18
C SER A 49 -17.14 10.66 -4.85
N GLU A 50 -17.89 11.75 -4.66
CA GLU A 50 -18.68 11.97 -3.45
C GLU A 50 -19.67 10.83 -3.16
N LYS A 51 -20.12 10.12 -4.21
CA LYS A 51 -21.08 9.01 -4.09
C LYS A 51 -20.42 7.63 -3.97
N SER A 52 -19.14 7.52 -4.30
CA SER A 52 -18.42 6.24 -4.33
C SER A 52 -16.96 6.44 -3.96
N LEU A 53 -16.60 6.01 -2.77
CA LEU A 53 -15.23 6.01 -2.28
C LEU A 53 -14.72 4.59 -2.12
N PRO A 54 -13.45 4.32 -2.41
CA PRO A 54 -12.89 2.98 -2.34
C PRO A 54 -12.94 2.36 -0.95
N ASN A 55 -13.25 1.07 -0.91
CA ASN A 55 -13.08 0.20 0.23
C ASN A 55 -12.22 -0.99 -0.20
N ILE A 56 -10.96 -0.94 0.18
CA ILE A 56 -9.93 -1.90 -0.27
C ILE A 56 -9.74 -2.96 0.80
N ILE A 57 -9.94 -4.21 0.42
CA ILE A 57 -9.71 -5.37 1.29
C ILE A 57 -8.41 -6.03 0.85
N LEU A 58 -7.44 -6.07 1.75
CA LEU A 58 -6.12 -6.65 1.57
C LEU A 58 -6.06 -7.97 2.35
N LYS A 59 -5.84 -9.08 1.66
CA LYS A 59 -5.52 -10.33 2.36
C LYS A 59 -4.14 -10.22 2.99
N VAL A 60 -4.04 -10.53 4.26
CA VAL A 60 -2.75 -10.49 4.99
C VAL A 60 -1.75 -11.47 4.41
N THR A 61 -2.23 -12.60 3.86
CA THR A 61 -1.40 -13.61 3.17
C THR A 61 -0.80 -13.12 1.86
N ASP A 62 -1.34 -12.06 1.25
CA ASP A 62 -0.87 -11.53 -0.03
C ASP A 62 0.22 -10.45 0.14
N PHE A 63 0.57 -10.09 1.37
CA PHE A 63 1.74 -9.27 1.63
C PHE A 63 3.03 -10.07 1.43
N ASP A 64 3.95 -9.49 0.67
CA ASP A 64 5.31 -10.00 0.48
C ASP A 64 6.31 -9.03 1.12
N CYS A 65 7.12 -9.55 2.05
CA CYS A 65 8.14 -8.78 2.77
C CYS A 65 9.56 -9.01 2.22
N GLY A 66 9.69 -9.56 1.00
CA GLY A 66 10.96 -9.79 0.32
C GLY A 66 11.64 -11.11 0.67
N ASN A 67 11.29 -11.75 1.80
CA ASN A 67 11.70 -13.11 2.13
C ASN A 67 10.64 -13.86 2.94
N LYS A 68 10.68 -15.18 2.86
CA LYS A 68 9.67 -16.06 3.45
C LYS A 68 9.57 -15.93 4.98
N MET A 69 10.71 -15.76 5.66
CA MET A 69 10.74 -15.67 7.12
C MET A 69 10.05 -14.38 7.58
N MET A 70 10.44 -13.25 7.00
CA MET A 70 9.85 -11.95 7.32
C MET A 70 8.36 -11.88 6.99
N THR A 71 7.95 -12.47 5.86
CA THR A 71 6.55 -12.58 5.45
C THR A 71 5.74 -13.38 6.49
N LYS A 72 6.25 -14.52 6.95
CA LYS A 72 5.61 -15.32 8.00
C LYS A 72 5.55 -14.58 9.34
N ASP A 73 6.61 -13.86 9.70
CA ASP A 73 6.63 -13.06 10.92
C ASP A 73 5.60 -11.94 10.88
N PHE A 74 5.48 -11.24 9.74
CA PHE A 74 4.47 -10.20 9.53
C PHE A 74 3.04 -10.78 9.65
N GLN A 75 2.78 -11.92 9.03
CA GLN A 75 1.48 -12.61 9.14
C GLN A 75 1.14 -13.01 10.59
N LYS A 76 2.13 -13.48 11.35
CA LYS A 76 1.96 -13.81 12.78
C LYS A 76 1.66 -12.58 13.62
N ILE A 77 2.36 -11.47 13.39
CA ILE A 77 2.13 -10.19 14.09
C ILE A 77 0.69 -9.72 13.88
N LEU A 78 0.15 -9.86 12.68
CA LEU A 78 -1.22 -9.50 12.35
C LEU A 78 -2.24 -10.60 12.71
N ASN A 79 -1.79 -11.71 13.30
CA ASN A 79 -2.65 -12.83 13.67
C ASN A 79 -3.56 -13.28 12.50
N VAL A 80 -2.93 -13.65 11.40
CA VAL A 80 -3.59 -13.94 10.11
C VAL A 80 -4.66 -15.02 10.19
N GLU A 81 -4.51 -16.00 11.09
CA GLU A 81 -5.49 -17.07 11.28
C GLU A 81 -6.82 -16.55 11.80
N LYS A 82 -6.79 -15.55 12.68
CA LYS A 82 -7.99 -14.92 13.24
C LYS A 82 -8.44 -13.70 12.42
N TYR A 83 -7.50 -12.96 11.87
CA TYR A 83 -7.74 -11.72 11.13
C TYR A 83 -7.10 -11.79 9.74
N PRO A 84 -7.71 -12.52 8.78
CA PRO A 84 -7.11 -12.77 7.47
C PRO A 84 -7.05 -11.53 6.57
N ASN A 85 -7.77 -10.46 6.92
CA ASN A 85 -7.87 -9.26 6.10
C ASN A 85 -7.51 -7.99 6.88
N MET A 86 -6.82 -7.10 6.19
CA MET A 86 -6.69 -5.69 6.52
C MET A 86 -7.63 -4.89 5.62
N THR A 87 -8.24 -3.83 6.11
CA THR A 87 -9.16 -3.01 5.31
C THR A 87 -8.71 -1.56 5.30
N ILE A 88 -8.79 -0.94 4.13
CA ILE A 88 -8.52 0.48 3.92
C ILE A 88 -9.76 1.09 3.29
N ARG A 89 -10.46 1.95 4.03
CA ARG A 89 -11.69 2.59 3.59
C ARG A 89 -11.49 4.09 3.51
N PHE A 90 -11.74 4.66 2.34
CA PHE A 90 -11.79 6.10 2.18
C PHE A 90 -13.14 6.61 2.70
N ILE A 91 -13.11 7.54 3.66
CA ILE A 91 -14.29 8.14 4.29
C ILE A 91 -14.64 9.46 3.65
N ASN A 92 -13.60 10.22 3.29
CA ASN A 92 -13.72 11.51 2.64
C ASN A 92 -12.58 11.64 1.62
N PHE A 93 -12.82 12.40 0.57
CA PHE A 93 -11.82 12.70 -0.45
C PHE A 93 -12.12 14.07 -1.05
N THR A 94 -11.24 15.02 -0.83
CA THR A 94 -11.42 16.42 -1.21
C THR A 94 -10.23 16.90 -2.02
N LYS A 95 -10.52 17.53 -3.18
CA LYS A 95 -9.49 18.17 -3.99
C LYS A 95 -9.07 19.48 -3.35
N THR A 96 -7.77 19.71 -3.22
CA THR A 96 -7.15 20.97 -2.83
C THR A 96 -6.59 21.66 -4.07
N GLN A 97 -5.91 22.79 -3.91
CA GLN A 97 -5.31 23.49 -5.04
C GLN A 97 -4.27 22.68 -5.81
N LYS A 98 -3.49 21.84 -5.12
CA LYS A 98 -2.37 21.06 -5.71
C LYS A 98 -2.54 19.55 -5.55
N ASN A 99 -3.20 19.11 -4.50
CA ASN A 99 -3.24 17.72 -4.06
C ASN A 99 -4.67 17.29 -3.73
N PHE A 100 -4.80 16.13 -3.12
CA PHE A 100 -6.06 15.63 -2.56
C PHE A 100 -5.86 15.32 -1.09
N LEU A 101 -6.83 15.66 -0.28
CA LEU A 101 -6.87 15.33 1.13
C LEU A 101 -7.95 14.28 1.36
N ALA A 102 -7.61 13.19 2.02
CA ALA A 102 -8.54 12.13 2.35
C ALA A 102 -8.52 11.81 3.83
N VAL A 103 -9.69 11.45 4.36
CA VAL A 103 -9.80 10.72 5.62
C VAL A 103 -9.85 9.24 5.27
N VAL A 104 -8.86 8.49 5.72
CA VAL A 104 -8.73 7.05 5.46
C VAL A 104 -8.85 6.31 6.77
N GLU A 105 -9.77 5.35 6.82
CA GLU A 105 -9.88 4.42 7.94
C GLU A 105 -9.11 3.16 7.62
N VAL A 106 -8.14 2.85 8.46
CA VAL A 106 -7.34 1.62 8.39
C VAL A 106 -7.80 0.69 9.48
N LYS A 107 -8.14 -0.55 9.11
CA LYS A 107 -8.48 -1.61 10.05
C LYS A 107 -7.42 -2.70 9.95
N MET A 108 -6.74 -2.93 11.06
CA MET A 108 -5.84 -4.08 11.27
C MET A 108 -6.35 -4.89 12.46
N MET A 109 -6.40 -6.21 12.30
CA MET A 109 -7.02 -7.08 13.29
C MET A 109 -8.46 -6.63 13.57
N ASN A 110 -8.80 -6.33 14.82
CA ASN A 110 -10.11 -5.83 15.24
C ASN A 110 -10.12 -4.33 15.58
N GLN A 111 -9.02 -3.62 15.32
CA GLN A 111 -8.88 -2.19 15.61
C GLN A 111 -8.97 -1.36 14.33
N SER A 112 -9.68 -0.24 14.41
CA SER A 112 -9.81 0.75 13.32
C SER A 112 -9.30 2.10 13.78
N LYS A 113 -8.52 2.76 12.92
CA LYS A 113 -8.02 4.12 13.13
C LYS A 113 -8.25 4.97 11.88
N ARG A 114 -8.56 6.23 12.07
CA ARG A 114 -8.73 7.21 10.99
C ARG A 114 -7.54 8.13 10.93
N TYR A 115 -7.08 8.38 9.70
CA TYR A 115 -5.94 9.23 9.42
C TYR A 115 -6.28 10.23 8.32
N ASN A 116 -5.80 11.46 8.47
CA ASN A 116 -5.74 12.41 7.37
C ASN A 116 -4.52 12.07 6.52
N VAL A 117 -4.74 11.80 5.24
CA VAL A 117 -3.69 11.45 4.28
C VAL A 117 -3.75 12.42 3.13
N GLU A 118 -2.60 13.01 2.80
CA GLU A 118 -2.44 13.83 1.61
C GLU A 118 -1.99 12.94 0.46
N PHE A 119 -2.67 13.09 -0.69
CA PHE A 119 -2.37 12.35 -1.90
C PHE A 119 -1.97 13.29 -3.03
N ALA A 120 -0.88 12.96 -3.71
CA ALA A 120 -0.52 13.54 -4.98
C ALA A 120 -1.11 12.71 -6.13
N MET A 121 -1.48 13.41 -7.22
CA MET A 121 -1.94 12.78 -8.45
C MET A 121 -0.91 12.98 -9.54
N GLU A 122 -0.43 11.89 -10.10
CA GLU A 122 0.49 11.90 -11.21
C GLU A 122 0.15 10.77 -12.17
N ASN A 123 0.03 11.07 -13.47
CA ASN A 123 -0.27 10.08 -14.53
C ASN A 123 -1.48 9.18 -14.20
N SER A 124 -2.59 9.77 -13.74
CA SER A 124 -3.80 9.04 -13.30
C SER A 124 -3.54 8.04 -12.16
N ARG A 125 -2.52 8.30 -11.35
CA ARG A 125 -2.16 7.51 -10.18
C ARG A 125 -2.13 8.38 -8.94
N LEU A 126 -2.87 7.93 -7.95
CA LEU A 126 -2.96 8.57 -6.64
C LEU A 126 -1.92 7.95 -5.71
N THR A 127 -0.99 8.75 -5.22
CA THR A 127 0.04 8.31 -4.28
C THR A 127 -0.05 9.09 -2.97
N GLY A 128 0.03 8.38 -1.86
CA GLY A 128 -0.02 8.99 -0.52
C GLY A 128 0.80 8.20 0.48
N ARG A 129 1.22 8.87 1.55
CA ARG A 129 1.97 8.27 2.67
C ARG A 129 1.41 8.74 3.99
N LYS A 130 1.46 7.85 4.97
CA LYS A 130 1.05 8.17 6.35
C LYS A 130 1.87 7.40 7.35
N ASN A 131 2.40 8.12 8.34
CA ASN A 131 2.97 7.48 9.52
C ASN A 131 1.85 7.00 10.43
N ILE A 132 1.93 5.75 10.82
CA ILE A 132 1.01 5.05 11.72
C ILE A 132 1.85 4.29 12.75
N LYS A 133 1.22 3.67 13.74
CA LYS A 133 1.91 2.89 14.77
C LYS A 133 1.27 1.51 14.93
N PHE A 134 2.09 0.52 15.30
CA PHE A 134 1.56 -0.77 15.74
C PHE A 134 0.62 -0.61 16.94
N SER A 135 0.99 0.25 17.90
CA SER A 135 0.20 0.54 19.08
C SER A 135 -1.17 1.17 18.78
N ASP A 136 -1.34 1.84 17.63
CA ASP A 136 -2.66 2.32 17.16
C ASP A 136 -3.67 1.19 16.99
N PHE A 137 -3.18 -0.03 16.77
CA PHE A 137 -3.97 -1.24 16.54
C PHE A 137 -3.86 -2.26 17.68
N ASN A 138 -3.39 -1.83 18.84
CA ASN A 138 -3.12 -2.69 20.01
C ASN A 138 -2.14 -3.84 19.69
N ILE A 139 -1.21 -3.62 18.77
CA ILE A 139 -0.17 -4.55 18.41
C ILE A 139 1.11 -4.16 19.14
N THR A 140 1.67 -5.09 19.92
CA THR A 140 2.98 -4.91 20.53
C THR A 140 4.07 -5.26 19.55
N PRO A 141 4.97 -4.32 19.21
CA PRO A 141 6.08 -4.63 18.31
C PRO A 141 6.94 -5.79 18.83
N PRO A 142 7.27 -6.77 17.96
CA PRO A 142 7.98 -7.96 18.43
C PRO A 142 9.45 -7.67 18.73
N LYS A 143 10.00 -8.50 19.64
CA LYS A 143 11.43 -8.61 19.87
C LYS A 143 11.91 -9.95 19.33
N LYS A 144 13.09 -9.96 18.75
CA LYS A 144 13.73 -11.15 18.14
C LYS A 144 15.10 -11.39 18.77
N MET A 145 15.60 -12.62 18.61
CA MET A 145 16.93 -13.02 19.09
C MET A 145 17.16 -12.65 20.57
N GLY A 146 16.24 -13.05 21.46
CA GLY A 146 16.35 -12.76 22.89
C GLY A 146 16.27 -11.26 23.25
N GLY A 147 15.70 -10.43 22.39
CA GLY A 147 15.57 -8.98 22.59
C GLY A 147 16.67 -8.13 21.95
N MET A 148 17.63 -8.74 21.26
CA MET A 148 18.70 -8.00 20.56
C MET A 148 18.16 -7.24 19.35
N ILE A 149 17.15 -7.77 18.66
CA ILE A 149 16.46 -7.08 17.57
C ILE A 149 15.09 -6.63 18.09
N VAL A 150 14.85 -5.34 18.05
CA VAL A 150 13.60 -4.72 18.53
C VAL A 150 12.94 -4.01 17.34
N VAL A 151 11.75 -4.42 17.00
CA VAL A 151 10.92 -3.72 16.00
C VAL A 151 10.41 -2.42 16.63
N LYS A 152 10.55 -1.31 15.92
CA LYS A 152 10.02 -0.01 16.34
C LYS A 152 8.51 0.04 16.16
N ASP A 153 7.84 0.85 16.98
CA ASP A 153 6.38 1.04 16.93
C ASP A 153 5.93 1.79 15.66
N ASP A 154 6.78 2.69 15.16
CA ASP A 154 6.46 3.52 14.00
C ASP A 154 6.51 2.75 12.69
N LEU A 155 5.48 2.95 11.86
CA LEU A 155 5.31 2.39 10.53
C LEU A 155 4.98 3.49 9.53
N GLU A 156 5.40 3.34 8.27
CA GLU A 156 4.92 4.14 7.15
C GLU A 156 4.01 3.29 6.27
N LEU A 157 2.78 3.77 6.09
CA LEU A 157 1.81 3.22 5.15
C LEU A 157 1.87 4.04 3.87
N THR A 158 2.15 3.37 2.74
CA THR A 158 2.20 3.98 1.41
C THR A 158 1.10 3.39 0.53
N PHE A 159 0.41 4.27 -0.19
CA PHE A 159 -0.62 3.91 -1.17
C PHE A 159 -0.14 4.28 -2.57
N SER A 160 -0.44 3.43 -3.55
CA SER A 160 -0.30 3.74 -4.96
C SER A 160 -1.46 3.11 -5.72
N LEU A 161 -2.41 3.92 -6.16
CA LEU A 161 -3.69 3.50 -6.71
C LEU A 161 -3.92 4.16 -8.06
N ALA A 162 -4.14 3.37 -9.11
CA ALA A 162 -4.62 3.89 -10.38
C ALA A 162 -6.06 4.39 -10.22
N THR A 163 -6.40 5.51 -10.84
CA THR A 163 -7.71 6.13 -10.69
C THR A 163 -8.33 6.47 -12.05
N LYS A 164 -9.66 6.39 -12.09
CA LYS A 164 -10.52 7.00 -13.10
C LYS A 164 -11.17 8.21 -12.44
N MET A 165 -10.72 9.38 -12.83
CA MET A 165 -11.37 10.64 -12.49
C MET A 165 -11.91 11.29 -13.75
#